data_5476759272d8965bf62b5d1cb148e19e
#
_entry.id   5476759272d8965bf62b5d1cb148e19e
#
_cell.length_a   1.000
_cell.length_b   1.000
_cell.length_c   1.000
_cell.angle_alpha   90.00
_cell.angle_beta   90.00
_cell.angle_gamma   90.00
#
_symmetry.space_group_name_H-M   'P 1'
#
loop_
_entity.id
_entity.type
_entity.pdbx_description
1 polymer ?
#
loop_
_entity_poly.entity_id
_entity_poly.type
_entity_poly.pdbx_seq_one_letter_code
_entity_poly.pdbx_strand_id
1 'polypeptide(L)'
;ARAFRADPLAAQRKLRAAFLGEAPIARPIADWTDAALAGAPTAKKVLLWIRHGAHQPARNTAYPELVELSRRALAVGLVPVLIGDALRDGEPPRGCFDMTLFWKLPLFQGAEMRRAQLQLFEHLRRAHGLVGQLGVTTAGMDGPALLGLPTMYLTEAPNVRLGRWVGAVPGYEEVVREDGYLERISRTLRRWAE
;
A
#
# COMPACT_ATOMS: atom_id res chain seq x y z
N ALA A 1 10.51 -9.14 13.38
CA ALA A 1 10.18 -8.23 14.48
C ALA A 1 11.38 -7.91 15.38
N ARG A 2 12.17 -8.93 15.82
CA ARG A 2 13.29 -8.71 16.77
C ARG A 2 14.32 -7.70 16.28
N ALA A 3 14.78 -7.82 15.02
CA ALA A 3 15.73 -6.88 14.43
C ALA A 3 15.16 -5.45 14.34
N PHE A 4 13.87 -5.33 13.98
CA PHE A 4 13.20 -4.03 13.92
C PHE A 4 13.04 -3.37 15.30
N ARG A 5 12.82 -4.14 16.36
CA ARG A 5 12.76 -3.58 17.73
C ARG A 5 14.12 -3.08 18.23
N ALA A 6 15.20 -3.71 17.78
CA ALA A 6 16.56 -3.32 18.16
C ALA A 6 17.02 -2.05 17.41
N ASP A 7 16.87 -2.04 16.07
CA ASP A 7 17.20 -0.90 15.20
C ASP A 7 16.32 -0.94 13.94
N PRO A 8 15.20 -0.21 13.95
CA PRO A 8 14.26 -0.21 12.82
C PRO A 8 14.90 0.23 11.50
N LEU A 9 15.72 1.28 11.55
CA LEU A 9 16.32 1.86 10.34
C LEU A 9 17.40 0.95 9.76
N ALA A 10 18.23 0.33 10.60
CA ALA A 10 19.20 -0.64 10.13
C ALA A 10 18.51 -1.89 9.54
N ALA A 11 17.43 -2.37 10.17
CA ALA A 11 16.64 -3.48 9.66
C ALA A 11 16.02 -3.15 8.29
N GLN A 12 15.45 -1.95 8.12
CA GLN A 12 14.91 -1.49 6.84
C GLN A 12 16.01 -1.38 5.78
N ARG A 13 17.15 -0.75 6.08
CA ARG A 13 18.29 -0.67 5.14
C ARG A 13 18.74 -2.06 4.67
N LYS A 14 18.85 -3.02 5.61
CA LYS A 14 19.25 -4.39 5.31
C LYS A 14 18.25 -5.10 4.37
N LEU A 15 16.95 -4.94 4.61
CA LEU A 15 15.91 -5.48 3.74
C LEU A 15 15.91 -4.80 2.37
N ARG A 16 16.06 -3.48 2.32
CA ARG A 16 16.16 -2.75 1.05
C ARG A 16 17.34 -3.23 0.22
N ALA A 17 18.52 -3.36 0.82
CA ALA A 17 19.69 -3.89 0.15
C ALA A 17 19.47 -5.32 -0.37
N ALA A 18 18.84 -6.19 0.43
CA ALA A 18 18.57 -7.57 0.06
C ALA A 18 17.55 -7.72 -1.08
N PHE A 19 16.50 -6.91 -1.10
CA PHE A 19 15.39 -7.04 -2.06
C PHE A 19 15.47 -6.11 -3.26
N LEU A 20 15.96 -4.89 -3.08
CA LEU A 20 16.09 -3.90 -4.16
C LEU A 20 17.50 -3.84 -4.70
N GLY A 21 18.51 -4.08 -3.84
CA GLY A 21 19.92 -3.89 -4.20
C GLY A 21 20.24 -2.43 -4.47
N GLU A 22 21.39 -2.21 -5.13
CA GLU A 22 21.84 -0.90 -5.62
C GLU A 22 21.47 -0.66 -7.09
N ALA A 23 20.95 -1.69 -7.77
CA ALA A 23 20.56 -1.60 -9.16
C ALA A 23 19.43 -0.57 -9.35
N PRO A 24 19.43 0.17 -10.45
CA PRO A 24 18.32 1.04 -10.79
C PRO A 24 17.02 0.24 -10.98
N ILE A 25 15.90 0.91 -10.82
CA ILE A 25 14.61 0.31 -11.12
C ILE A 25 14.60 -0.13 -12.57
N ALA A 26 14.15 -1.35 -12.83
CA ALA A 26 14.09 -1.89 -14.17
C ALA A 26 13.19 -1.00 -15.06
N ARG A 27 13.72 -0.57 -16.20
CA ARG A 27 13.02 0.35 -17.10
C ARG A 27 11.61 -0.10 -17.48
N PRO A 28 11.34 -1.38 -17.79
CA PRO A 28 9.97 -1.82 -18.09
C PRO A 28 9.00 -1.61 -16.92
N ILE A 29 9.47 -1.69 -15.67
CA ILE A 29 8.64 -1.43 -14.48
C ILE A 29 8.33 0.06 -14.35
N ALA A 30 9.35 0.91 -14.57
CA ALA A 30 9.16 2.36 -14.55
C ALA A 30 8.20 2.78 -15.66
N ASP A 31 8.45 2.39 -16.91
CA ASP A 31 7.64 2.74 -18.09
C ASP A 31 6.17 2.29 -17.90
N TRP A 32 5.94 1.08 -17.38
CA TRP A 32 4.59 0.60 -17.10
C TRP A 32 3.89 1.42 -16.00
N THR A 33 4.62 1.74 -14.93
CA THR A 33 4.08 2.52 -13.81
C THR A 33 3.72 3.95 -14.25
N ASP A 34 4.60 4.56 -15.03
CA ASP A 34 4.41 5.92 -15.57
C ASP A 34 3.19 5.95 -16.51
N ALA A 35 3.03 4.91 -17.35
CA ALA A 35 1.86 4.77 -18.21
C ALA A 35 0.55 4.56 -17.43
N ALA A 36 0.59 3.73 -16.37
CA ALA A 36 -0.58 3.48 -15.53
C ALA A 36 -1.04 4.74 -14.75
N LEU A 37 -0.14 5.67 -14.50
CA LEU A 37 -0.41 6.94 -13.85
C LEU A 37 -0.42 8.13 -14.82
N ALA A 38 -0.48 7.87 -16.13
CA ALA A 38 -0.56 8.94 -17.13
C ALA A 38 -1.79 9.82 -16.86
N GLY A 39 -1.58 11.14 -16.81
CA GLY A 39 -2.63 12.11 -16.47
C GLY A 39 -2.93 12.24 -14.97
N ALA A 40 -2.26 11.50 -14.09
CA ALA A 40 -2.41 11.71 -12.66
C ALA A 40 -1.87 13.09 -12.23
N PRO A 41 -2.57 13.80 -11.33
CA PRO A 41 -2.05 15.04 -10.76
C PRO A 41 -0.67 14.85 -10.12
N THR A 42 0.15 15.91 -10.08
CA THR A 42 1.48 15.89 -9.44
C THR A 42 1.41 15.70 -7.92
N ALA A 43 0.23 15.79 -7.30
CA ALA A 43 0.01 15.58 -5.87
C ALA A 43 0.52 14.22 -5.37
N LYS A 44 0.79 14.14 -4.06
CA LYS A 44 1.22 12.90 -3.38
C LYS A 44 0.18 11.78 -3.56
N LYS A 45 0.62 10.53 -3.64
CA LYS A 45 -0.22 9.34 -3.84
C LYS A 45 -0.34 8.52 -2.57
N VAL A 46 -1.46 7.82 -2.43
CA VAL A 46 -1.69 6.81 -1.41
C VAL A 46 -2.24 5.54 -2.04
N LEU A 47 -1.72 4.37 -1.68
CA LEU A 47 -2.28 3.11 -2.16
C LEU A 47 -3.49 2.71 -1.34
N LEU A 48 -4.56 2.33 -2.02
CA LEU A 48 -5.72 1.68 -1.44
C LEU A 48 -5.74 0.21 -1.88
N TRP A 49 -5.48 -0.70 -0.94
CA TRP A 49 -5.41 -2.12 -1.20
C TRP A 49 -6.79 -2.75 -1.24
N ILE A 50 -7.09 -3.41 -2.35
CA ILE A 50 -8.29 -4.19 -2.56
C ILE A 50 -7.96 -5.65 -2.29
N ARG A 51 -8.81 -6.30 -1.49
CA ARG A 51 -8.74 -7.71 -1.21
C ARG A 51 -10.08 -8.37 -1.51
N HIS A 52 -10.04 -9.41 -2.35
CA HIS A 52 -11.17 -10.29 -2.62
C HIS A 52 -10.71 -11.74 -2.61
N GLY A 53 -10.88 -12.42 -1.49
CA GLY A 53 -10.54 -13.82 -1.33
C GLY A 53 -11.75 -14.65 -0.91
N ALA A 54 -11.84 -15.89 -1.40
CA ALA A 54 -12.85 -16.85 -0.93
C ALA A 54 -12.63 -17.24 0.53
N HIS A 55 -11.36 -17.26 0.96
CA HIS A 55 -10.99 -17.52 2.34
C HIS A 55 -11.17 -16.27 3.20
N GLN A 56 -11.95 -16.36 4.27
CA GLN A 56 -12.31 -15.24 5.17
C GLN A 56 -12.98 -14.06 4.43
N PRO A 57 -14.19 -14.23 3.89
CA PRO A 57 -14.88 -13.19 3.10
C PRO A 57 -15.17 -11.91 3.90
N ALA A 58 -15.32 -11.99 5.23
CA ALA A 58 -15.46 -10.81 6.11
C ALA A 58 -14.25 -9.85 6.02
N ARG A 59 -13.10 -10.33 5.55
CA ARG A 59 -11.90 -9.53 5.31
C ARG A 59 -11.82 -8.98 3.88
N ASN A 60 -12.83 -9.14 3.07
CA ASN A 60 -12.85 -8.54 1.74
C ASN A 60 -13.12 -7.04 1.83
N THR A 61 -12.58 -6.31 0.88
CA THR A 61 -12.83 -4.88 0.75
C THR A 61 -14.28 -4.67 0.30
N ALA A 62 -15.05 -3.95 1.10
CA ALA A 62 -16.39 -3.53 0.72
C ALA A 62 -16.31 -2.30 -0.18
N TYR A 63 -17.05 -2.29 -1.30
CA TYR A 63 -17.04 -1.18 -2.25
C TYR A 63 -17.44 0.16 -1.61
N PRO A 64 -18.48 0.26 -0.76
CA PRO A 64 -18.80 1.51 -0.06
C PRO A 64 -17.66 2.03 0.82
N GLU A 65 -16.92 1.14 1.50
CA GLU A 65 -15.75 1.53 2.27
C GLU A 65 -14.63 2.06 1.37
N LEU A 66 -14.37 1.41 0.23
CA LEU A 66 -13.38 1.87 -0.74
C LEU A 66 -13.71 3.28 -1.26
N VAL A 67 -14.98 3.54 -1.58
CA VAL A 67 -15.46 4.87 -2.00
C VAL A 67 -15.21 5.91 -0.90
N GLU A 68 -15.55 5.59 0.34
CA GLU A 68 -15.34 6.51 1.47
C GLU A 68 -13.85 6.78 1.75
N LEU A 69 -13.00 5.75 1.70
CA LEU A 69 -11.55 5.90 1.85
C LEU A 69 -10.96 6.76 0.73
N SER A 70 -11.41 6.55 -0.51
CA SER A 70 -11.00 7.36 -1.67
C SER A 70 -11.40 8.83 -1.49
N ARG A 71 -12.64 9.08 -1.07
CA ARG A 71 -13.14 10.43 -0.81
C ARG A 71 -12.33 11.14 0.28
N ARG A 72 -11.98 10.44 1.35
CA ARG A 72 -11.16 10.99 2.45
C ARG A 72 -9.73 11.30 2.01
N ALA A 73 -9.13 10.46 1.18
CA ALA A 73 -7.80 10.72 0.61
C ALA A 73 -7.82 11.97 -0.28
N LEU A 74 -8.78 12.05 -1.20
CA LEU A 74 -8.95 13.21 -2.09
C LEU A 74 -9.21 14.51 -1.31
N ALA A 75 -10.00 14.44 -0.23
CA ALA A 75 -10.32 15.60 0.60
C ALA A 75 -9.10 16.24 1.29
N VAL A 76 -8.01 15.51 1.41
CA VAL A 76 -6.73 16.02 1.96
C VAL A 76 -5.66 16.22 0.89
N GLY A 77 -6.03 16.17 -0.40
CA GLY A 77 -5.13 16.39 -1.51
C GLY A 77 -4.24 15.20 -1.90
N LEU A 78 -4.52 14.00 -1.39
CA LEU A 78 -3.86 12.77 -1.83
C LEU A 78 -4.60 12.16 -3.02
N VAL A 79 -3.86 11.62 -3.98
CA VAL A 79 -4.41 10.89 -5.12
C VAL A 79 -4.44 9.39 -4.79
N PRO A 80 -5.63 8.77 -4.70
CA PRO A 80 -5.74 7.34 -4.44
C PRO A 80 -5.32 6.51 -5.66
N VAL A 81 -4.50 5.49 -5.42
CA VAL A 81 -4.12 4.48 -6.40
C VAL A 81 -4.61 3.13 -5.91
N LEU A 82 -5.51 2.52 -6.64
CA LEU A 82 -6.09 1.22 -6.32
C LEU A 82 -5.09 0.12 -6.69
N ILE A 83 -4.89 -0.83 -5.79
CA ILE A 83 -3.93 -1.93 -5.98
C ILE A 83 -4.45 -3.22 -5.32
N GLY A 84 -3.90 -4.36 -5.70
CA GLY A 84 -4.32 -5.66 -5.15
C GLY A 84 -5.23 -6.43 -6.10
N ASP A 85 -6.31 -7.01 -5.58
CA ASP A 85 -7.28 -7.76 -6.38
C ASP A 85 -8.14 -6.82 -7.23
N ALA A 86 -8.76 -7.36 -8.30
CA ALA A 86 -9.69 -6.59 -9.12
C ALA A 86 -10.89 -6.10 -8.32
N LEU A 87 -11.42 -4.97 -8.74
CA LEU A 87 -12.75 -4.55 -8.31
C LEU A 87 -13.79 -5.60 -8.76
N ARG A 88 -14.71 -5.95 -7.88
CA ARG A 88 -15.83 -6.86 -8.19
C ARG A 88 -17.11 -6.11 -8.46
N ASP A 89 -17.30 -5.01 -7.73
CA ASP A 89 -18.52 -4.24 -7.74
C ASP A 89 -18.20 -2.80 -8.18
N GLY A 90 -18.73 -2.40 -9.33
CA GLY A 90 -18.62 -1.04 -9.82
C GLY A 90 -17.29 -0.70 -10.53
N GLU A 91 -17.18 0.55 -10.89
CA GLU A 91 -15.98 1.16 -11.49
C GLU A 91 -15.07 1.78 -10.43
N PRO A 92 -13.80 2.04 -10.76
CA PRO A 92 -12.92 2.79 -9.85
C PRO A 92 -13.59 4.08 -9.38
N PRO A 93 -13.59 4.39 -8.06
CA PRO A 93 -14.13 5.65 -7.58
C PRO A 93 -13.50 6.83 -8.30
N ARG A 94 -14.29 7.87 -8.57
CA ARG A 94 -13.83 9.05 -9.31
C ARG A 94 -12.57 9.65 -8.67
N GLY A 95 -11.57 9.93 -9.49
CA GLY A 95 -10.30 10.49 -9.04
C GLY A 95 -9.28 9.45 -8.54
N CYS A 96 -9.62 8.15 -8.62
CA CYS A 96 -8.69 7.06 -8.37
C CYS A 96 -8.00 6.60 -9.65
N PHE A 97 -6.78 6.10 -9.53
CA PHE A 97 -6.04 5.43 -10.60
C PHE A 97 -6.02 3.93 -10.34
N ASP A 98 -6.23 3.13 -11.36
CA ASP A 98 -6.36 1.68 -11.23
C ASP A 98 -5.06 0.96 -11.64
N MET A 99 -4.40 0.35 -10.65
CA MET A 99 -3.25 -0.53 -10.80
C MET A 99 -3.55 -1.93 -10.23
N THR A 100 -4.84 -2.30 -10.13
CA THR A 100 -5.24 -3.63 -9.66
C THR A 100 -4.70 -4.73 -10.57
N LEU A 101 -4.52 -5.93 -10.02
CA LEU A 101 -3.99 -7.10 -10.73
C LEU A 101 -2.59 -6.91 -11.36
N PHE A 102 -1.84 -5.85 -11.03
CA PHE A 102 -0.48 -5.64 -11.55
C PHE A 102 0.38 -6.89 -11.40
N TRP A 103 0.25 -7.59 -10.30
CA TRP A 103 1.01 -8.80 -9.97
C TRP A 103 0.71 -10.00 -10.89
N LYS A 104 -0.37 -9.96 -11.70
CA LYS A 104 -0.66 -10.97 -12.74
C LYS A 104 0.05 -10.69 -14.06
N LEU A 105 0.57 -9.51 -14.26
CA LEU A 105 1.29 -9.16 -15.48
C LEU A 105 2.61 -9.94 -15.56
N PRO A 106 3.04 -10.40 -16.76
CA PRO A 106 4.30 -11.14 -16.92
C PRO A 106 5.51 -10.40 -16.33
N LEU A 107 5.51 -9.08 -16.37
CA LEU A 107 6.53 -8.21 -15.80
C LEU A 107 6.77 -8.43 -14.30
N PHE A 108 5.74 -8.85 -13.56
CA PHE A 108 5.76 -9.06 -12.10
C PHE A 108 5.66 -10.54 -11.72
N GLN A 109 6.01 -11.45 -12.62
CA GLN A 109 5.98 -12.89 -12.43
C GLN A 109 7.40 -13.49 -12.52
N GLY A 110 7.52 -14.79 -12.24
CA GLY A 110 8.78 -15.55 -12.38
C GLY A 110 9.71 -15.47 -11.16
N ALA A 111 10.97 -15.80 -11.36
CA ALA A 111 11.95 -15.95 -10.27
C ALA A 111 12.22 -14.64 -9.51
N GLU A 112 12.22 -13.50 -10.21
CA GLU A 112 12.47 -12.17 -9.64
C GLU A 112 11.19 -11.44 -9.22
N MET A 113 10.05 -12.14 -9.17
CA MET A 113 8.72 -11.58 -8.89
C MET A 113 8.70 -10.61 -7.70
N ARG A 114 9.29 -11.02 -6.56
CA ARG A 114 9.28 -10.17 -5.35
C ARG A 114 10.07 -8.88 -5.54
N ARG A 115 11.23 -8.97 -6.21
CA ARG A 115 12.04 -7.79 -6.53
C ARG A 115 11.28 -6.85 -7.46
N ALA A 116 10.70 -7.37 -8.53
CA ALA A 116 9.91 -6.59 -9.49
C ALA A 116 8.74 -5.85 -8.81
N GLN A 117 7.97 -6.55 -7.97
CA GLN A 117 6.88 -5.94 -7.21
C GLN A 117 7.37 -4.86 -6.24
N LEU A 118 8.50 -5.06 -5.56
CA LEU A 118 9.07 -4.07 -4.66
C LEU A 118 9.68 -2.88 -5.40
N GLN A 119 10.24 -3.08 -6.60
CA GLN A 119 10.69 -2.00 -7.48
C GLN A 119 9.53 -1.10 -7.93
N LEU A 120 8.34 -1.66 -8.17
CA LEU A 120 7.13 -0.86 -8.43
C LEU A 120 6.86 0.14 -7.30
N PHE A 121 6.78 -0.34 -6.05
CA PHE A 121 6.52 0.54 -4.90
C PHE A 121 7.64 1.57 -4.70
N GLU A 122 8.87 1.18 -4.95
CA GLU A 122 10.00 2.10 -4.86
C GLU A 122 9.95 3.17 -5.97
N HIS A 123 9.53 2.82 -7.19
CA HIS A 123 9.34 3.78 -8.27
C HIS A 123 8.20 4.75 -7.95
N LEU A 124 7.06 4.23 -7.50
CA LEU A 124 5.94 5.06 -7.03
C LEU A 124 6.37 6.06 -5.95
N ARG A 125 7.20 5.62 -5.01
CA ARG A 125 7.70 6.48 -3.94
C ARG A 125 8.63 7.58 -4.47
N ARG A 126 9.57 7.24 -5.37
CA ARG A 126 10.60 8.17 -5.86
C ARG A 126 10.08 9.12 -6.94
N ALA A 127 9.32 8.59 -7.90
CA ALA A 127 8.91 9.34 -9.08
C ALA A 127 7.50 9.94 -8.95
N HIS A 128 6.60 9.29 -8.19
CA HIS A 128 5.20 9.69 -8.12
C HIS A 128 4.75 10.20 -6.75
N GLY A 129 5.66 10.33 -5.78
CA GLY A 129 5.33 10.87 -4.46
C GLY A 129 4.40 9.98 -3.65
N LEU A 130 4.57 8.64 -3.72
CA LEU A 130 3.84 7.73 -2.85
C LEU A 130 4.25 7.91 -1.39
N VAL A 131 3.29 8.22 -0.52
CA VAL A 131 3.53 8.55 0.91
C VAL A 131 3.03 7.49 1.88
N GLY A 132 2.16 6.58 1.46
CA GLY A 132 1.64 5.55 2.35
C GLY A 132 0.70 4.58 1.63
N GLN A 133 0.28 3.56 2.38
CA GLN A 133 -0.69 2.57 1.92
C GLN A 133 -1.67 2.22 3.03
N LEU A 134 -2.90 1.92 2.64
CA LEU A 134 -3.91 1.44 3.57
C LEU A 134 -4.82 0.42 2.90
N GLY A 135 -5.40 -0.45 3.69
CA GLY A 135 -6.37 -1.44 3.22
C GLY A 135 -6.56 -2.58 4.19
N VAL A 136 -7.48 -3.48 3.85
CA VAL A 136 -7.70 -4.69 4.62
C VAL A 136 -6.45 -5.57 4.56
N THR A 137 -6.10 -6.19 5.68
CA THR A 137 -4.90 -7.01 5.83
C THR A 137 -4.71 -8.01 4.69
N THR A 138 -3.69 -7.81 3.90
CA THR A 138 -3.23 -8.71 2.83
C THR A 138 -1.72 -8.83 2.85
N ALA A 139 -1.19 -9.99 2.44
CA ALA A 139 0.25 -10.25 2.41
C ALA A 139 1.03 -9.28 1.49
N GLY A 140 0.37 -8.73 0.47
CA GLY A 140 0.97 -7.76 -0.44
C GLY A 140 1.44 -6.46 0.25
N MET A 141 0.79 -6.08 1.33
CA MET A 141 1.12 -4.85 2.09
C MET A 141 2.40 -4.99 2.93
N ASP A 142 2.78 -6.22 3.33
CA ASP A 142 3.91 -6.42 4.26
C ASP A 142 5.25 -6.01 3.64
N GLY A 143 5.47 -6.32 2.37
CA GLY A 143 6.72 -5.98 1.68
C GLY A 143 7.04 -4.49 1.72
N PRO A 144 6.18 -3.63 1.14
CA PRO A 144 6.35 -2.17 1.19
C PRO A 144 6.45 -1.62 2.61
N ALA A 145 5.63 -2.12 3.55
CA ALA A 145 5.67 -1.70 4.95
C ALA A 145 7.03 -1.93 5.60
N LEU A 146 7.60 -3.14 5.44
CA LEU A 146 8.90 -3.49 5.98
C LEU A 146 10.06 -2.73 5.31
N LEU A 147 9.86 -2.25 4.07
CA LEU A 147 10.81 -1.38 3.38
C LEU A 147 10.62 0.11 3.70
N GLY A 148 9.71 0.45 4.62
CA GLY A 148 9.56 1.79 5.16
C GLY A 148 8.44 2.63 4.55
N LEU A 149 7.51 2.02 3.82
CA LEU A 149 6.29 2.71 3.40
C LEU A 149 5.30 2.77 4.57
N PRO A 150 4.87 3.95 5.04
CA PRO A 150 3.84 4.07 6.06
C PRO A 150 2.59 3.25 5.71
N THR A 151 2.09 2.46 6.64
CA THR A 151 1.06 1.45 6.35
C THR A 151 0.01 1.39 7.44
N MET A 152 -1.25 1.50 7.05
CA MET A 152 -2.41 1.24 7.90
C MET A 152 -3.11 -0.06 7.48
N TYR A 153 -3.21 -1.01 8.39
CA TYR A 153 -3.96 -2.25 8.22
C TYR A 153 -5.35 -2.11 8.84
N LEU A 154 -6.39 -2.32 8.05
CA LEU A 154 -7.76 -2.38 8.55
C LEU A 154 -8.09 -3.81 8.98
N THR A 155 -8.59 -3.96 10.20
CA THR A 155 -8.94 -5.25 10.79
C THR A 155 -10.30 -5.20 11.49
N GLU A 156 -10.99 -6.34 11.57
CA GLU A 156 -12.25 -6.44 12.32
C GLU A 156 -12.05 -6.55 13.83
N ALA A 157 -10.88 -7.05 14.23
CA ALA A 157 -10.47 -7.19 15.61
C ALA A 157 -8.94 -7.15 15.70
N PRO A 158 -8.36 -6.87 16.87
CA PRO A 158 -6.91 -6.86 17.05
C PRO A 158 -6.26 -8.14 16.51
N ASN A 159 -5.26 -7.99 15.66
CA ASN A 159 -4.61 -9.10 14.98
C ASN A 159 -3.22 -9.36 15.56
N VAL A 160 -3.07 -10.49 16.26
CA VAL A 160 -1.81 -10.88 16.91
C VAL A 160 -0.63 -10.94 15.93
N ARG A 161 -0.86 -11.29 14.66
CA ARG A 161 0.21 -11.32 13.65
C ARG A 161 0.71 -9.93 13.29
N LEU A 162 -0.18 -8.94 13.25
CA LEU A 162 0.18 -7.53 13.03
C LEU A 162 0.81 -6.93 14.29
N GLY A 163 0.30 -7.26 15.46
CA GLY A 163 0.77 -6.75 16.75
C GLY A 163 2.27 -6.92 17.00
N ARG A 164 2.90 -7.92 16.37
CA ARG A 164 4.37 -8.07 16.43
C ARG A 164 5.16 -6.97 15.71
N TRP A 165 4.52 -6.27 14.76
CA TRP A 165 5.13 -5.23 13.93
C TRP A 165 4.74 -3.83 14.40
N VAL A 166 3.54 -3.67 14.97
CA VAL A 166 3.08 -2.41 15.55
C VAL A 166 4.06 -1.97 16.64
N GLY A 167 4.53 -0.73 16.55
CA GLY A 167 5.55 -0.19 17.45
C GLY A 167 6.98 -0.68 17.20
N ALA A 168 7.17 -1.69 16.34
CA ALA A 168 8.51 -2.17 15.95
C ALA A 168 8.92 -1.61 14.57
N VAL A 169 8.00 -1.53 13.63
CA VAL A 169 8.23 -0.97 12.29
C VAL A 169 7.68 0.45 12.26
N PRO A 170 8.50 1.46 11.94
CA PRO A 170 8.03 2.85 11.85
C PRO A 170 6.89 2.98 10.83
N GLY A 171 5.81 3.66 11.23
CA GLY A 171 4.64 3.88 10.37
C GLY A 171 3.77 2.64 10.13
N TYR A 172 3.99 1.55 10.87
CA TYR A 172 3.15 0.34 10.79
C TYR A 172 2.03 0.45 11.83
N GLU A 173 0.82 0.67 11.37
CA GLU A 173 -0.35 0.88 12.22
C GLU A 173 -1.43 -0.17 11.94
N GLU A 174 -2.11 -0.61 12.98
CA GLU A 174 -3.34 -1.40 12.92
C GLU A 174 -4.51 -0.50 13.31
N VAL A 175 -5.56 -0.52 12.51
CA VAL A 175 -6.82 0.20 12.75
C VAL A 175 -7.94 -0.82 12.78
N VAL A 176 -8.47 -1.07 13.96
CA VAL A 176 -9.68 -1.91 14.12
C VAL A 176 -10.88 -1.10 13.67
N ARG A 177 -11.80 -1.74 12.92
CA ARG A 177 -13.04 -1.15 12.42
C ARG A 177 -14.08 -1.06 13.56
N GLU A 178 -13.86 -0.15 14.46
CA GLU A 178 -14.73 0.22 15.56
C GLU A 178 -15.22 1.66 15.39
N ASP A 179 -16.06 2.16 16.26
CA ASP A 179 -16.57 3.53 16.21
C ASP A 179 -15.40 4.54 16.13
N GLY A 180 -15.46 5.44 15.17
CA GLY A 180 -14.45 6.47 14.97
C GLY A 180 -13.21 6.03 14.16
N TYR A 181 -13.15 4.80 13.61
CA TYR A 181 -11.99 4.36 12.83
C TYR A 181 -11.73 5.22 11.58
N LEU A 182 -12.79 5.72 10.93
CA LEU A 182 -12.67 6.59 9.77
C LEU A 182 -12.03 7.95 10.10
N GLU A 183 -12.29 8.48 11.29
CA GLU A 183 -11.65 9.71 11.78
C GLU A 183 -10.16 9.49 12.06
N ARG A 184 -9.80 8.33 12.59
CA ARG A 184 -8.41 7.92 12.76
C ARG A 184 -7.69 7.84 11.42
N ILE A 185 -8.32 7.22 10.40
CA ILE A 185 -7.79 7.20 9.04
C ILE A 185 -7.59 8.61 8.50
N SER A 186 -8.59 9.48 8.61
CA SER A 186 -8.50 10.86 8.13
C SER A 186 -7.36 11.64 8.77
N ARG A 187 -7.10 11.46 10.06
CA ARG A 187 -5.96 12.10 10.74
C ARG A 187 -4.63 11.61 10.16
N THR A 188 -4.49 10.31 9.91
CA THR A 188 -3.27 9.77 9.33
C THR A 188 -3.09 10.19 7.87
N LEU A 189 -4.16 10.22 7.07
CA LEU A 189 -4.08 10.72 5.69
C LEU A 189 -3.65 12.20 5.64
N ARG A 190 -4.14 13.06 6.54
CA ARG A 190 -3.67 14.46 6.64
C ARG A 190 -2.17 14.53 6.93
N ARG A 191 -1.70 13.79 7.93
CA ARG A 191 -0.27 13.70 8.26
C ARG A 191 0.60 13.24 7.07
N TRP A 192 0.08 12.34 6.24
CA TRP A 192 0.77 11.91 5.02
C TRP A 192 0.73 12.94 3.91
N ALA A 193 -0.29 13.77 3.87
CA ALA A 193 -0.42 14.86 2.90
C ALA A 193 0.53 16.04 3.19
N GLU A 194 0.85 16.31 4.44
CA GLU A 194 1.87 17.28 4.88
C GLU A 194 3.28 16.90 4.40
#